data_24cc3b4c359dcbbc6b627cd3d010c498
#
_entry.id   24cc3b4c359dcbbc6b627cd3d010c498
#
_cell.length_a   1.000
_cell.length_b   1.000
_cell.length_c   1.000
_cell.angle_alpha   90.00
_cell.angle_beta   90.00
_cell.angle_gamma   90.00
#
_symmetry.space_group_name_H-M   'P 1'
#
loop_
_entity.id
_entity.type
_entity.pdbx_description
1 polymer ?
#
loop_
_entity_poly.entity_id
_entity_poly.type
_entity_poly.pdbx_seq_one_letter_code
_entity_poly.pdbx_strand_id
1 'polypeptide(L)'
;MLQNWDWILFDADDTLFHFDAFAGLQRLFKDYNVDFTTADYHEYQSVNKPLWVEYQNGAISALQLQHQRFNGWAEKLNVTPDALNSGFLSAMAEVCVPLEGAVNLINALKGKVKMGIITNGFTALQQVRLQRTGFRDHFDLLVISEQVGHAKPHPAIFNYALEKMGQPAPERVLMVGDNPDSDILGGINAGLKTCWLNADGREKPAAITPDWQVSSLHELQSILFA
;
A
#
# COMPACT_ATOMS: atom_id res chain seq x y z
N MET A 1 19.69 -7.17 -15.47
CA MET A 1 18.45 -6.38 -15.78
C MET A 1 18.35 -5.04 -15.03
N LEU A 2 19.01 -4.86 -13.89
CA LEU A 2 18.88 -3.63 -13.10
C LEU A 2 19.24 -2.33 -13.86
N GLN A 3 20.20 -2.38 -14.78
CA GLN A 3 20.61 -1.24 -15.62
C GLN A 3 19.50 -0.70 -16.55
N ASN A 4 18.40 -1.42 -16.70
CA ASN A 4 17.26 -1.00 -17.52
C ASN A 4 16.32 -0.06 -16.79
N TRP A 5 16.47 0.11 -15.46
CA TRP A 5 15.56 0.88 -14.63
C TRP A 5 16.19 2.18 -14.14
N ASP A 6 15.45 3.28 -14.28
CA ASP A 6 15.75 4.54 -13.62
C ASP A 6 15.08 4.59 -12.24
N TRP A 7 13.87 3.97 -12.14
CA TRP A 7 13.09 3.90 -10.93
C TRP A 7 12.41 2.56 -10.73
N ILE A 8 12.28 2.15 -9.48
CA ILE A 8 11.38 1.09 -9.05
C ILE A 8 10.40 1.67 -8.05
N LEU A 9 9.12 1.65 -8.39
CA LEU A 9 8.00 2.04 -7.54
C LEU A 9 7.42 0.81 -6.88
N PHE A 10 7.21 0.87 -5.58
CA PHE A 10 6.57 -0.20 -4.82
C PHE A 10 5.23 0.28 -4.27
N ASP A 11 4.23 -0.60 -4.28
CA ASP A 11 3.15 -0.48 -3.32
C ASP A 11 3.68 -0.79 -1.92
N ALA A 12 2.89 -0.49 -0.91
CA ALA A 12 3.33 -0.63 0.47
C ALA A 12 2.71 -1.84 1.19
N ASP A 13 1.37 -1.91 1.25
CA ASP A 13 0.63 -2.93 2.00
C ASP A 13 0.61 -4.25 1.21
N ASP A 14 0.97 -5.37 1.87
CA ASP A 14 1.11 -6.70 1.26
C ASP A 14 2.10 -6.76 0.07
N THR A 15 2.90 -5.69 -0.11
CA THR A 15 4.02 -5.64 -1.06
C THR A 15 5.37 -5.48 -0.34
N LEU A 16 5.54 -4.46 0.48
CA LEU A 16 6.74 -4.27 1.31
C LEU A 16 6.50 -4.60 2.78
N PHE A 17 5.25 -4.45 3.23
CA PHE A 17 4.85 -4.62 4.62
C PHE A 17 3.66 -5.56 4.71
N HIS A 18 3.71 -6.46 5.67
CA HIS A 18 2.55 -7.27 6.00
C HIS A 18 1.44 -6.38 6.57
N PHE A 19 0.22 -6.51 6.01
CA PHE A 19 -0.94 -5.73 6.42
C PHE A 19 -1.93 -6.59 7.19
N ASP A 20 -1.80 -6.60 8.52
CA ASP A 20 -2.71 -7.34 9.41
C ASP A 20 -3.68 -6.38 10.10
N ALA A 21 -4.77 -6.05 9.39
CA ALA A 21 -5.81 -5.18 9.92
C ALA A 21 -6.51 -5.78 11.16
N PHE A 22 -6.60 -7.11 11.26
CA PHE A 22 -7.21 -7.76 12.41
C PHE A 22 -6.37 -7.57 13.67
N ALA A 23 -5.07 -7.84 13.59
CA ALA A 23 -4.14 -7.58 14.69
C ALA A 23 -4.10 -6.09 15.08
N GLY A 24 -4.12 -5.19 14.08
CA GLY A 24 -4.19 -3.75 14.33
C GLY A 24 -5.46 -3.32 15.07
N LEU A 25 -6.63 -3.87 14.69
CA LEU A 25 -7.89 -3.61 15.37
C LEU A 25 -7.91 -4.21 16.79
N GLN A 26 -7.45 -5.44 16.97
CA GLN A 26 -7.31 -6.03 18.30
C GLN A 26 -6.43 -5.16 19.21
N ARG A 27 -5.30 -4.67 18.67
CA ARG A 27 -4.41 -3.77 19.42
C ARG A 27 -5.11 -2.46 19.80
N LEU A 28 -5.83 -1.82 18.86
CA LEU A 28 -6.62 -0.62 19.11
C LEU A 28 -7.65 -0.85 20.21
N PHE A 29 -8.51 -1.85 20.04
CA PHE A 29 -9.67 -2.06 20.90
C PHE A 29 -9.30 -2.53 22.30
N LYS A 30 -8.10 -3.08 22.50
CA LYS A 30 -7.55 -3.38 23.82
C LYS A 30 -7.46 -2.12 24.70
N ASP A 31 -7.18 -0.94 24.11
CA ASP A 31 -7.11 0.32 24.84
C ASP A 31 -8.50 0.79 25.32
N TYR A 32 -9.57 0.24 24.75
CA TYR A 32 -10.97 0.45 25.14
C TYR A 32 -11.55 -0.70 25.96
N ASN A 33 -10.74 -1.66 26.42
CA ASN A 33 -11.15 -2.87 27.14
C ASN A 33 -12.18 -3.71 26.34
N VAL A 34 -12.08 -3.72 25.02
CA VAL A 34 -12.90 -4.56 24.12
C VAL A 34 -12.06 -5.75 23.65
N ASP A 35 -12.62 -6.96 23.84
CA ASP A 35 -12.11 -8.18 23.22
C ASP A 35 -12.61 -8.26 21.78
N PHE A 36 -11.82 -7.72 20.85
CA PHE A 36 -12.19 -7.63 19.43
C PHE A 36 -12.05 -9.00 18.75
N THR A 37 -13.17 -9.59 18.41
CA THR A 37 -13.29 -10.96 17.90
C THR A 37 -13.23 -11.02 16.36
N THR A 38 -13.12 -12.24 15.82
CA THR A 38 -13.24 -12.48 14.38
C THR A 38 -14.63 -12.07 13.83
N ALA A 39 -15.70 -12.20 14.64
CA ALA A 39 -17.03 -11.76 14.26
C ALA A 39 -17.08 -10.23 14.12
N ASP A 40 -16.48 -9.49 15.06
CA ASP A 40 -16.35 -8.03 14.98
C ASP A 40 -15.55 -7.60 13.75
N TYR A 41 -14.51 -8.35 13.41
CA TYR A 41 -13.72 -8.10 12.21
C TYR A 41 -14.54 -8.29 10.93
N HIS A 42 -15.37 -9.33 10.85
CA HIS A 42 -16.26 -9.51 9.71
C HIS A 42 -17.29 -8.37 9.60
N GLU A 43 -17.86 -7.91 10.72
CA GLU A 43 -18.75 -6.75 10.75
C GLU A 43 -18.00 -5.49 10.26
N TYR A 44 -16.81 -5.23 10.79
CA TYR A 44 -15.97 -4.12 10.34
C TYR A 44 -15.67 -4.19 8.84
N GLN A 45 -15.27 -5.35 8.33
CA GLN A 45 -14.94 -5.50 6.91
C GLN A 45 -16.15 -5.35 5.99
N SER A 46 -17.36 -5.68 6.45
CA SER A 46 -18.60 -5.47 5.68
C SER A 46 -18.87 -3.98 5.42
N VAL A 47 -18.39 -3.10 6.30
CA VAL A 47 -18.45 -1.64 6.14
C VAL A 47 -17.21 -1.11 5.40
N ASN A 48 -16.02 -1.55 5.80
CA ASN A 48 -14.75 -1.02 5.33
C ASN A 48 -14.48 -1.31 3.83
N LYS A 49 -14.76 -2.53 3.37
CA LYS A 49 -14.49 -2.90 1.97
C LYS A 49 -15.27 -2.07 0.95
N PRO A 50 -16.59 -1.85 1.07
CA PRO A 50 -17.32 -0.95 0.17
C PRO A 50 -16.78 0.48 0.18
N LEU A 51 -16.41 1.01 1.34
CA LEU A 51 -15.83 2.37 1.46
C LEU A 51 -14.50 2.51 0.70
N TRP A 52 -13.67 1.47 0.69
CA TRP A 52 -12.44 1.46 -0.11
C TRP A 52 -12.74 1.50 -1.61
N VAL A 53 -13.78 0.79 -2.08
CA VAL A 53 -14.23 0.84 -3.48
C VAL A 53 -14.72 2.25 -3.83
N GLU A 54 -15.55 2.86 -2.97
CA GLU A 54 -16.04 4.22 -3.17
C GLU A 54 -14.90 5.25 -3.21
N TYR A 55 -13.89 5.10 -2.31
CA TYR A 55 -12.71 5.95 -2.29
C TYR A 55 -11.87 5.81 -3.57
N GLN A 56 -11.61 4.59 -4.03
CA GLN A 56 -10.86 4.33 -5.26
C GLN A 56 -11.58 4.89 -6.49
N ASN A 57 -12.91 4.88 -6.48
CA ASN A 57 -13.74 5.46 -7.54
C ASN A 57 -13.92 6.98 -7.42
N GLY A 58 -13.36 7.61 -6.38
CA GLY A 58 -13.48 9.04 -6.14
C GLY A 58 -14.86 9.50 -5.65
N ALA A 59 -15.73 8.57 -5.23
CA ALA A 59 -17.06 8.87 -4.72
C ALA A 59 -17.02 9.48 -3.31
N ILE A 60 -16.03 9.11 -2.50
CA ILE A 60 -15.79 9.66 -1.16
C ILE A 60 -14.33 10.09 -1.02
N SER A 61 -14.08 11.03 -0.11
CA SER A 61 -12.73 11.44 0.27
C SER A 61 -12.06 10.44 1.24
N ALA A 62 -10.73 10.51 1.37
CA ALA A 62 -9.98 9.75 2.36
C ALA A 62 -10.51 9.99 3.79
N LEU A 63 -10.82 11.24 4.14
CA LEU A 63 -11.38 11.59 5.45
C LEU A 63 -12.75 10.94 5.70
N GLN A 64 -13.62 10.93 4.68
CA GLN A 64 -14.91 10.27 4.77
C GLN A 64 -14.78 8.78 5.00
N LEU A 65 -13.89 8.09 4.27
CA LEU A 65 -13.58 6.69 4.49
C LEU A 65 -13.10 6.45 5.92
N GLN A 66 -12.11 7.23 6.36
CA GLN A 66 -11.49 7.11 7.70
C GLN A 66 -12.52 7.23 8.82
N HIS A 67 -13.50 8.13 8.68
CA HIS A 67 -14.56 8.30 9.68
C HIS A 67 -15.63 7.24 9.57
N GLN A 68 -16.17 7.02 8.37
CA GLN A 68 -17.35 6.15 8.17
C GLN A 68 -17.07 4.70 8.59
N ARG A 69 -15.86 4.20 8.39
CA ARG A 69 -15.49 2.82 8.78
C ARG A 69 -15.54 2.57 10.29
N PHE A 70 -15.54 3.65 11.10
CA PHE A 70 -15.58 3.56 12.56
C PHE A 70 -16.87 4.10 13.19
N ASN A 71 -17.85 4.61 12.43
CA ASN A 71 -19.06 5.23 12.99
C ASN A 71 -19.78 4.32 13.99
N GLY A 72 -20.03 3.04 13.64
CA GLY A 72 -20.73 2.12 14.53
C GLY A 72 -19.96 1.83 15.83
N TRP A 73 -18.65 1.72 15.78
CA TRP A 73 -17.81 1.52 16.95
C TRP A 73 -17.67 2.81 17.79
N ALA A 74 -17.62 3.97 17.15
CA ALA A 74 -17.57 5.26 17.82
C ALA A 74 -18.83 5.50 18.67
N GLU A 75 -20.00 5.16 18.14
CA GLU A 75 -21.26 5.20 18.89
C GLU A 75 -21.26 4.21 20.06
N LYS A 76 -20.87 2.95 19.83
CA LYS A 76 -20.80 1.91 20.88
C LYS A 76 -19.90 2.30 22.05
N LEU A 77 -18.79 3.01 21.77
CA LEU A 77 -17.78 3.38 22.77
C LEU A 77 -17.91 4.81 23.29
N ASN A 78 -18.84 5.59 22.75
CA ASN A 78 -19.02 7.01 23.06
C ASN A 78 -17.73 7.82 22.87
N VAL A 79 -17.07 7.62 21.73
CA VAL A 79 -15.87 8.33 21.28
C VAL A 79 -16.06 8.86 19.86
N THR A 80 -15.11 9.62 19.33
CA THR A 80 -15.19 10.09 17.95
C THR A 80 -14.61 9.06 16.96
N PRO A 81 -15.14 8.98 15.73
CA PRO A 81 -14.55 8.15 14.66
C PRO A 81 -13.09 8.50 14.38
N ASP A 82 -12.73 9.78 14.50
CA ASP A 82 -11.35 10.27 14.33
C ASP A 82 -10.41 9.70 15.40
N ALA A 83 -10.84 9.63 16.66
CA ALA A 83 -10.04 9.02 17.74
C ALA A 83 -9.77 7.53 17.45
N LEU A 84 -10.79 6.78 17.02
CA LEU A 84 -10.62 5.36 16.65
C LEU A 84 -9.74 5.20 15.42
N ASN A 85 -9.93 6.04 14.41
CA ASN A 85 -9.09 5.97 13.21
C ASN A 85 -7.62 6.29 13.51
N SER A 86 -7.35 7.33 14.29
CA SER A 86 -5.98 7.70 14.68
C SER A 86 -5.33 6.62 15.53
N GLY A 87 -6.07 6.03 16.47
CA GLY A 87 -5.63 4.89 17.26
C GLY A 87 -5.35 3.66 16.39
N PHE A 88 -6.21 3.39 15.39
CA PHE A 88 -6.01 2.28 14.45
C PHE A 88 -4.74 2.46 13.62
N LEU A 89 -4.49 3.65 13.05
CA LEU A 89 -3.27 3.89 12.28
C LEU A 89 -2.02 3.76 13.15
N SER A 90 -2.09 4.17 14.41
CA SER A 90 -1.01 3.96 15.39
C SER A 90 -0.79 2.48 15.69
N ALA A 91 -1.87 1.73 15.94
CA ALA A 91 -1.81 0.29 16.17
C ALA A 91 -1.28 -0.46 14.95
N MET A 92 -1.70 -0.09 13.73
CA MET A 92 -1.15 -0.65 12.50
C MET A 92 0.35 -0.41 12.36
N ALA A 93 0.85 0.76 12.76
CA ALA A 93 2.28 1.03 12.77
C ALA A 93 3.04 0.20 13.83
N GLU A 94 2.38 -0.18 14.93
CA GLU A 94 2.96 -1.05 15.96
C GLU A 94 3.08 -2.51 15.51
N VAL A 95 2.07 -3.05 14.82
CA VAL A 95 2.04 -4.43 14.35
C VAL A 95 2.72 -4.63 13.00
N CYS A 96 3.08 -3.54 12.32
CA CYS A 96 3.68 -3.57 11.00
C CYS A 96 5.07 -4.24 11.03
N VAL A 97 5.25 -5.22 10.16
CA VAL A 97 6.55 -5.85 9.89
C VAL A 97 6.83 -5.87 8.39
N PRO A 98 8.11 -5.72 7.95
CA PRO A 98 8.45 -5.93 6.55
C PRO A 98 8.10 -7.34 6.10
N LEU A 99 7.63 -7.47 4.85
CA LEU A 99 7.47 -8.79 4.23
C LEU A 99 8.81 -9.51 4.09
N GLU A 100 8.74 -10.84 4.05
CA GLU A 100 9.91 -11.67 3.83
C GLU A 100 10.60 -11.28 2.51
N GLY A 101 11.91 -11.06 2.56
CA GLY A 101 12.71 -10.58 1.43
C GLY A 101 12.73 -9.06 1.24
N ALA A 102 11.81 -8.29 1.83
CA ALA A 102 11.74 -6.84 1.63
C ALA A 102 13.03 -6.13 2.07
N VAL A 103 13.53 -6.43 3.26
CA VAL A 103 14.76 -5.83 3.79
C VAL A 103 15.95 -6.12 2.86
N ASN A 104 16.08 -7.37 2.42
CA ASN A 104 17.18 -7.80 1.55
C ASN A 104 17.10 -7.11 0.18
N LEU A 105 15.91 -7.08 -0.43
CA LEU A 105 15.67 -6.44 -1.72
C LEU A 105 15.99 -4.94 -1.66
N ILE A 106 15.40 -4.22 -0.71
CA ILE A 106 15.58 -2.76 -0.58
C ILE A 106 17.04 -2.40 -0.33
N ASN A 107 17.74 -3.14 0.53
CA ASN A 107 19.18 -2.94 0.74
C ASN A 107 20.01 -3.25 -0.52
N ALA A 108 19.66 -4.28 -1.26
CA ALA A 108 20.36 -4.63 -2.50
C ALA A 108 20.19 -3.59 -3.61
N LEU A 109 19.04 -2.90 -3.65
CA LEU A 109 18.72 -1.85 -4.62
C LEU A 109 19.29 -0.48 -4.25
N LYS A 110 19.52 -0.22 -2.96
CA LYS A 110 19.99 1.08 -2.46
C LYS A 110 21.24 1.55 -3.18
N GLY A 111 21.20 2.78 -3.70
CA GLY A 111 22.31 3.40 -4.44
C GLY A 111 22.56 2.85 -5.85
N LYS A 112 21.76 1.89 -6.32
CA LYS A 112 21.88 1.33 -7.68
C LYS A 112 20.75 1.75 -8.61
N VAL A 113 19.57 2.04 -8.05
CA VAL A 113 18.40 2.53 -8.75
C VAL A 113 17.62 3.42 -7.77
N LYS A 114 16.90 4.41 -8.28
CA LYS A 114 16.01 5.21 -7.44
C LYS A 114 14.77 4.40 -7.06
N MET A 115 14.34 4.56 -5.82
CA MET A 115 13.18 3.84 -5.29
C MET A 115 12.11 4.80 -4.81
N GLY A 116 10.86 4.45 -5.06
CA GLY A 116 9.72 5.18 -4.54
C GLY A 116 8.61 4.26 -4.02
N ILE A 117 7.76 4.80 -3.15
CA ILE A 117 6.51 4.17 -2.73
C ILE A 117 5.35 4.95 -3.32
N ILE A 118 4.37 4.23 -3.87
CA ILE A 118 3.09 4.77 -4.32
C ILE A 118 1.95 3.94 -3.70
N THR A 119 1.19 4.53 -2.78
CA THR A 119 0.24 3.79 -1.95
C THR A 119 -1.12 4.46 -1.83
N ASN A 120 -2.17 3.63 -1.71
CA ASN A 120 -3.51 4.07 -1.35
C ASN A 120 -3.72 4.23 0.17
N GLY A 121 -2.70 3.91 0.97
CA GLY A 121 -2.75 4.07 2.43
C GLY A 121 -2.77 5.53 2.90
N PHE A 122 -2.80 5.71 4.22
CA PHE A 122 -2.91 7.04 4.84
C PHE A 122 -1.57 7.57 5.35
N THR A 123 -1.40 8.87 5.27
CA THR A 123 -0.16 9.60 5.58
C THR A 123 0.39 9.27 6.96
N ALA A 124 -0.48 9.27 7.98
CA ALA A 124 -0.07 9.02 9.36
C ALA A 124 0.57 7.64 9.54
N LEU A 125 0.01 6.59 8.91
CA LEU A 125 0.59 5.25 8.96
C LEU A 125 1.93 5.19 8.22
N GLN A 126 2.02 5.76 7.01
CA GLN A 126 3.21 5.66 6.18
C GLN A 126 4.45 6.25 6.86
N GLN A 127 4.31 7.44 7.44
CA GLN A 127 5.42 8.13 8.10
C GLN A 127 5.97 7.34 9.28
N VAL A 128 5.07 6.84 10.14
CA VAL A 128 5.47 6.10 11.36
C VAL A 128 6.11 4.75 11.00
N ARG A 129 5.49 3.98 10.08
CA ARG A 129 6.01 2.65 9.75
C ARG A 129 7.36 2.69 9.03
N LEU A 130 7.58 3.64 8.12
CA LEU A 130 8.87 3.81 7.46
C LEU A 130 9.99 4.15 8.44
N GLN A 131 9.69 4.97 9.47
CA GLN A 131 10.63 5.28 10.53
C GLN A 131 10.93 4.05 11.39
N ARG A 132 9.88 3.31 11.84
CA ARG A 132 10.02 2.14 12.72
C ARG A 132 10.74 0.97 12.05
N THR A 133 10.51 0.76 10.76
CA THR A 133 11.14 -0.32 9.99
C THR A 133 12.54 0.04 9.46
N GLY A 134 12.99 1.29 9.65
CA GLY A 134 14.28 1.76 9.14
C GLY A 134 14.31 2.01 7.64
N PHE A 135 13.15 2.01 6.98
CA PHE A 135 13.07 2.18 5.52
C PHE A 135 13.02 3.64 5.06
N ARG A 136 12.87 4.60 5.98
CA ARG A 136 12.68 6.02 5.65
C ARG A 136 13.73 6.57 4.67
N ASP A 137 15.00 6.24 4.88
CA ASP A 137 16.13 6.78 4.12
C ASP A 137 16.51 5.91 2.91
N HIS A 138 15.61 4.97 2.51
CA HIS A 138 15.83 4.10 1.38
C HIS A 138 15.03 4.53 0.14
N PHE A 139 14.01 5.37 0.34
CA PHE A 139 13.12 5.80 -0.72
C PHE A 139 13.33 7.28 -1.06
N ASP A 140 13.55 7.55 -2.34
CA ASP A 140 13.70 8.90 -2.90
C ASP A 140 12.33 9.60 -3.06
N LEU A 141 11.24 8.83 -3.08
CA LEU A 141 9.89 9.33 -3.30
C LEU A 141 8.86 8.55 -2.46
N LEU A 142 7.91 9.28 -1.88
CA LEU A 142 6.73 8.73 -1.23
C LEU A 142 5.49 9.45 -1.76
N VAL A 143 4.64 8.73 -2.49
CA VAL A 143 3.37 9.23 -3.02
C VAL A 143 2.22 8.54 -2.31
N ILE A 144 1.36 9.32 -1.70
CA ILE A 144 0.23 8.86 -0.90
C ILE A 144 -1.06 9.40 -1.50
N SER A 145 -2.01 8.53 -1.81
CA SER A 145 -3.27 8.89 -2.45
C SER A 145 -4.05 9.98 -1.69
N GLU A 146 -4.02 9.95 -0.36
CA GLU A 146 -4.63 10.95 0.50
C GLU A 146 -4.10 12.37 0.22
N GLN A 147 -2.81 12.51 -0.08
CA GLN A 147 -2.17 13.81 -0.38
C GLN A 147 -2.41 14.26 -1.82
N VAL A 148 -2.50 13.31 -2.76
CA VAL A 148 -2.73 13.59 -4.18
C VAL A 148 -4.21 13.83 -4.48
N GLY A 149 -5.12 13.28 -3.65
CA GLY A 149 -6.56 13.33 -3.86
C GLY A 149 -7.10 12.29 -4.83
N HIS A 150 -6.25 11.38 -5.32
CA HIS A 150 -6.62 10.30 -6.24
C HIS A 150 -5.91 9.01 -5.84
N ALA A 151 -6.68 7.92 -5.72
CA ALA A 151 -6.15 6.59 -5.42
C ALA A 151 -5.74 5.83 -6.70
N LYS A 152 -4.79 4.91 -6.61
CA LYS A 152 -4.54 3.91 -7.66
C LYS A 152 -5.84 3.11 -7.91
N PRO A 153 -6.21 2.80 -9.15
CA PRO A 153 -5.46 2.93 -10.41
C PRO A 153 -5.67 4.27 -11.16
N HIS A 154 -6.21 5.31 -10.52
CA HIS A 154 -6.47 6.57 -11.21
C HIS A 154 -5.18 7.18 -11.78
N PRO A 155 -5.17 7.64 -13.07
CA PRO A 155 -3.95 8.12 -13.72
C PRO A 155 -3.27 9.29 -13.01
N ALA A 156 -4.03 10.14 -12.31
CA ALA A 156 -3.50 11.33 -11.66
C ALA A 156 -2.40 11.01 -10.63
N ILE A 157 -2.52 9.91 -9.86
CA ILE A 157 -1.52 9.57 -8.86
C ILE A 157 -0.20 9.11 -9.52
N PHE A 158 -0.27 8.39 -10.65
CA PHE A 158 0.91 7.99 -11.41
C PHE A 158 1.56 9.17 -12.13
N ASN A 159 0.76 10.06 -12.73
CA ASN A 159 1.26 11.30 -13.35
C ASN A 159 1.97 12.18 -12.31
N TYR A 160 1.40 12.33 -11.13
CA TYR A 160 2.04 13.03 -10.02
C TYR A 160 3.38 12.39 -9.63
N ALA A 161 3.43 11.06 -9.53
CA ALA A 161 4.67 10.35 -9.25
C ALA A 161 5.72 10.61 -10.34
N LEU A 162 5.36 10.45 -11.62
CA LEU A 162 6.25 10.71 -12.77
C LEU A 162 6.78 12.14 -12.78
N GLU A 163 5.93 13.13 -12.49
CA GLU A 163 6.35 14.54 -12.37
C GLU A 163 7.41 14.71 -11.26
N LYS A 164 7.17 14.17 -10.07
CA LYS A 164 8.11 14.25 -8.95
C LYS A 164 9.42 13.50 -9.22
N MET A 165 9.39 12.48 -10.06
CA MET A 165 10.56 11.72 -10.49
C MET A 165 11.40 12.43 -11.57
N GLY A 166 10.92 13.56 -12.10
CA GLY A 166 11.59 14.31 -13.16
C GLY A 166 11.28 13.78 -14.57
N GLN A 167 10.08 13.22 -14.77
CA GLN A 167 9.58 12.72 -16.05
C GLN A 167 10.52 11.67 -16.71
N PRO A 168 10.88 10.59 -16.02
CA PRO A 168 11.66 9.51 -16.64
C PRO A 168 10.83 8.88 -17.77
N ALA A 169 11.51 8.19 -18.69
CA ALA A 169 10.84 7.39 -19.71
C ALA A 169 10.00 6.30 -19.00
N PRO A 170 8.68 6.22 -19.22
CA PRO A 170 7.80 5.32 -18.45
C PRO A 170 8.22 3.85 -18.51
N GLU A 171 8.75 3.41 -19.66
CA GLU A 171 9.27 2.05 -19.86
C GLU A 171 10.54 1.74 -19.05
N ARG A 172 11.16 2.76 -18.41
CA ARG A 172 12.29 2.62 -17.50
C ARG A 172 11.88 2.72 -16.02
N VAL A 173 10.57 2.72 -15.78
CA VAL A 173 9.98 2.70 -14.44
C VAL A 173 9.25 1.38 -14.23
N LEU A 174 9.62 0.65 -13.18
CA LEU A 174 8.94 -0.59 -12.79
C LEU A 174 7.99 -0.31 -11.63
N MET A 175 6.70 -0.64 -11.81
CA MET A 175 5.72 -0.67 -10.71
C MET A 175 5.60 -2.10 -10.18
N VAL A 176 5.85 -2.27 -8.89
CA VAL A 176 5.72 -3.54 -8.16
C VAL A 176 4.58 -3.43 -7.16
N GLY A 177 3.63 -4.35 -7.21
CA GLY A 177 2.50 -4.36 -6.27
C GLY A 177 1.82 -5.72 -6.22
N ASP A 178 1.03 -5.94 -5.16
CA ASP A 178 0.29 -7.18 -4.94
C ASP A 178 -1.12 -7.14 -5.53
N ASN A 179 -1.67 -5.94 -5.79
CA ASN A 179 -3.04 -5.78 -6.24
C ASN A 179 -3.11 -5.51 -7.75
N PRO A 180 -3.67 -6.48 -8.54
CA PRO A 180 -3.74 -6.31 -9.98
C PRO A 180 -4.62 -5.13 -10.42
N ASP A 181 -5.72 -4.85 -9.70
CA ASP A 181 -6.70 -3.83 -10.10
C ASP A 181 -6.23 -2.40 -9.80
N SER A 182 -5.36 -2.21 -8.82
CA SER A 182 -4.83 -0.89 -8.46
C SER A 182 -3.41 -0.66 -8.97
N ASP A 183 -2.48 -1.57 -8.70
CA ASP A 183 -1.06 -1.38 -8.96
C ASP A 183 -0.70 -1.68 -10.40
N ILE A 184 -1.11 -2.87 -10.85
CA ILE A 184 -0.74 -3.36 -12.17
C ILE A 184 -1.53 -2.64 -13.25
N LEU A 185 -2.84 -2.57 -13.11
CA LEU A 185 -3.70 -1.82 -14.04
C LEU A 185 -3.29 -0.35 -14.11
N GLY A 186 -3.05 0.29 -12.95
CA GLY A 186 -2.61 1.67 -12.88
C GLY A 186 -1.25 1.90 -13.54
N GLY A 187 -0.28 1.00 -13.28
CA GLY A 187 1.03 1.03 -13.92
C GLY A 187 0.95 0.88 -15.45
N ILE A 188 0.17 -0.10 -15.93
CA ILE A 188 -0.08 -0.31 -17.37
C ILE A 188 -0.67 0.97 -18.00
N ASN A 189 -1.70 1.54 -17.39
CA ASN A 189 -2.36 2.74 -17.90
C ASN A 189 -1.44 3.97 -17.91
N ALA A 190 -0.42 4.00 -17.05
CA ALA A 190 0.61 5.04 -17.02
C ALA A 190 1.81 4.74 -17.96
N GLY A 191 1.78 3.62 -18.69
CA GLY A 191 2.86 3.20 -19.59
C GLY A 191 4.08 2.63 -18.88
N LEU A 192 3.98 2.33 -17.60
CA LEU A 192 5.06 1.75 -16.82
C LEU A 192 5.22 0.25 -17.11
N LYS A 193 6.40 -0.28 -16.81
CA LYS A 193 6.57 -1.71 -16.67
C LYS A 193 6.00 -2.18 -15.33
N THR A 194 5.46 -3.40 -15.30
CA THR A 194 4.72 -3.88 -14.13
C THR A 194 5.18 -5.27 -13.69
N CYS A 195 5.28 -5.45 -12.38
CA CYS A 195 5.56 -6.73 -11.76
C CYS A 195 4.51 -7.02 -10.67
N TRP A 196 3.70 -8.04 -10.89
CA TRP A 196 2.71 -8.48 -9.92
C TRP A 196 3.33 -9.42 -8.90
N LEU A 197 3.33 -9.02 -7.62
CA LEU A 197 3.68 -9.88 -6.49
C LEU A 197 2.45 -10.71 -6.12
N ASN A 198 2.41 -11.94 -6.58
CA ASN A 198 1.31 -12.88 -6.37
C ASN A 198 1.72 -13.99 -5.39
N ALA A 199 1.94 -13.62 -4.13
CA ALA A 199 2.38 -14.57 -3.09
C ALA A 199 1.35 -15.66 -2.80
N ASP A 200 0.06 -15.36 -2.93
CA ASP A 200 -1.04 -16.28 -2.64
C ASP A 200 -1.40 -17.20 -3.80
N GLY A 201 -0.75 -17.05 -4.97
CA GLY A 201 -1.08 -17.84 -6.15
C GLY A 201 -2.48 -17.55 -6.71
N ARG A 202 -2.97 -16.33 -6.56
CA ARG A 202 -4.29 -15.91 -7.09
C ARG A 202 -4.35 -16.08 -8.60
N GLU A 203 -5.53 -16.39 -9.10
CA GLU A 203 -5.76 -16.47 -10.55
C GLU A 203 -5.59 -15.08 -11.18
N LYS A 204 -4.89 -15.04 -12.32
CA LYS A 204 -4.64 -13.78 -13.03
C LYS A 204 -5.94 -13.25 -13.63
N PRO A 205 -6.33 -11.98 -13.37
CA PRO A 205 -7.47 -11.36 -14.02
C PRO A 205 -7.29 -11.37 -15.56
N ALA A 206 -8.32 -11.76 -16.29
CA ALA A 206 -8.24 -11.96 -17.74
C ALA A 206 -7.85 -10.68 -18.52
N ALA A 207 -8.23 -9.50 -17.98
CA ALA A 207 -8.02 -8.21 -18.65
C ALA A 207 -6.68 -7.52 -18.25
N ILE A 208 -5.93 -8.08 -17.27
CA ILE A 208 -4.72 -7.43 -16.74
C ILE A 208 -3.54 -8.37 -16.98
N THR A 209 -2.56 -7.89 -17.76
CA THR A 209 -1.36 -8.67 -18.07
C THR A 209 -0.13 -7.91 -17.60
N PRO A 210 0.45 -8.27 -16.43
CA PRO A 210 1.72 -7.71 -15.98
C PRO A 210 2.86 -8.13 -16.89
N ASP A 211 3.93 -7.33 -16.97
CA ASP A 211 5.17 -7.73 -17.67
C ASP A 211 5.86 -8.89 -16.96
N TRP A 212 5.80 -8.92 -15.62
CA TRP A 212 6.30 -10.01 -14.78
C TRP A 212 5.29 -10.35 -13.69
N GLN A 213 5.32 -11.62 -13.29
CA GLN A 213 4.64 -12.12 -12.10
C GLN A 213 5.66 -12.89 -11.28
N VAL A 214 5.69 -12.62 -9.99
CA VAL A 214 6.57 -13.30 -9.02
C VAL A 214 5.77 -13.74 -7.80
N SER A 215 6.22 -14.80 -7.15
CA SER A 215 5.61 -15.35 -5.94
C SER A 215 6.22 -14.77 -4.66
N SER A 216 7.36 -14.07 -4.77
CA SER A 216 8.08 -13.52 -3.61
C SER A 216 9.00 -12.37 -4.00
N LEU A 217 9.38 -11.55 -3.02
CA LEU A 217 10.40 -10.51 -3.20
C LEU A 217 11.80 -11.10 -3.46
N HIS A 218 12.07 -12.31 -3.03
CA HIS A 218 13.31 -13.03 -3.37
C HIS A 218 13.39 -13.36 -4.86
N GLU A 219 12.28 -13.81 -5.44
CA GLU A 219 12.19 -14.06 -6.88
C GLU A 219 12.35 -12.76 -7.68
N LEU A 220 11.68 -11.68 -7.26
CA LEU A 220 11.87 -10.35 -7.86
C LEU A 220 13.34 -9.91 -7.80
N GLN A 221 13.99 -10.07 -6.65
CA GLN A 221 15.41 -9.75 -6.51
C GLN A 221 16.26 -10.54 -7.50
N SER A 222 16.00 -11.83 -7.64
CA SER A 222 16.73 -12.70 -8.59
C SER A 222 16.58 -12.21 -10.04
N ILE A 223 15.37 -11.83 -10.45
CA ILE A 223 15.09 -11.29 -11.79
C ILE A 223 15.81 -9.95 -12.01
N LEU A 224 15.78 -9.05 -11.03
CA LEU A 224 16.38 -7.72 -11.17
C LEU A 224 17.91 -7.77 -11.29
N PHE A 225 18.56 -8.75 -10.65
CA PHE A 225 20.03 -8.88 -10.64
C PHE A 225 20.58 -9.90 -11.63
N ALA A 226 19.72 -10.61 -12.38
CA ALA A 226 20.13 -11.41 -13.53
C ALA A 226 20.52 -10.51 -14.70
#